data_a1c92db6a38c62bce905f92540d9f8c5
#
_entry.id   a1c92db6a38c62bce905f92540d9f8c5
#
_cell.length_a   1.000
_cell.length_b   1.000
_cell.length_c   1.000
_cell.angle_alpha   90.00
_cell.angle_beta   90.00
_cell.angle_gamma   90.00
#
_symmetry.space_group_name_H-M   'P 1'
#
loop_
_entity.id
_entity.type
_entity.pdbx_description
1 polymer ?
#
loop_
_entity_poly.entity_id
_entity_poly.type
_entity_poly.pdbx_seq_one_letter_code
_entity_poly.pdbx_strand_id
1 'polypeptide(L)'
;RWVSNDLPFNSPEVLNAMEVYGQFSRNDDYVAGGASSVATTSFGDAPKGLFSSPASCMMHRQASFIPAFFPKKGEEVATGEADFFYFPPYASANLGNPVLGAGTLWTMTKESPATRAFFKFMSEASAHEAWMQQGTFLTAHKGADLSAYATPALRKQGEILSNATTFRFDASDLMPGAIGAGAFWSEMTNFANGQDAKTTADNIQAAWDAI
;
A
#
# COMPACT_ATOMS: atom_id res chain seq x y z
N ARG A 1 -2.23 -10.77 -14.13
CA ARG A 1 -1.76 -11.03 -15.51
C ARG A 1 -0.56 -10.15 -15.87
N TRP A 2 -0.63 -8.82 -15.65
CA TRP A 2 0.49 -7.91 -15.95
C TRP A 2 1.70 -8.08 -15.00
N VAL A 3 1.51 -8.55 -13.78
CA VAL A 3 2.60 -8.86 -12.83
C VAL A 3 3.38 -10.14 -13.16
N SER A 4 2.85 -10.98 -14.04
CA SER A 4 3.45 -12.22 -14.56
C SER A 4 3.78 -12.13 -16.04
N ASN A 5 3.66 -10.96 -16.64
CA ASN A 5 3.83 -10.69 -18.06
C ASN A 5 2.88 -11.50 -18.99
N ASP A 6 1.78 -12.08 -18.44
CA ASP A 6 0.72 -12.68 -19.26
C ASP A 6 -0.15 -11.63 -19.98
N LEU A 7 -0.02 -10.41 -19.59
CA LEU A 7 -0.53 -9.21 -20.24
C LEU A 7 0.64 -8.23 -20.35
N PRO A 8 1.04 -7.84 -21.57
CA PRO A 8 2.15 -6.90 -21.77
C PRO A 8 1.95 -5.61 -20.99
N PHE A 9 3.04 -5.07 -20.45
CA PHE A 9 2.96 -3.84 -19.65
C PHE A 9 2.50 -2.64 -20.49
N ASN A 10 2.79 -2.64 -21.79
CA ASN A 10 2.37 -1.63 -22.74
C ASN A 10 1.01 -1.92 -23.42
N SER A 11 0.21 -2.81 -22.82
CA SER A 11 -1.15 -3.09 -23.31
C SER A 11 -2.08 -1.89 -23.09
N PRO A 12 -3.17 -1.76 -23.86
CA PRO A 12 -4.14 -0.68 -23.70
C PRO A 12 -4.73 -0.59 -22.28
N GLU A 13 -4.93 -1.72 -21.61
CA GLU A 13 -5.48 -1.78 -20.26
C GLU A 13 -4.52 -1.16 -19.23
N VAL A 14 -3.22 -1.43 -19.35
CA VAL A 14 -2.21 -0.87 -18.45
C VAL A 14 -2.01 0.62 -18.75
N LEU A 15 -1.95 1.00 -20.02
CA LEU A 15 -1.89 2.41 -20.43
C LEU A 15 -3.07 3.21 -19.88
N ASN A 16 -4.29 2.68 -19.99
CA ASN A 16 -5.48 3.33 -19.43
C ASN A 16 -5.37 3.49 -17.90
N ALA A 17 -4.85 2.48 -17.19
CA ALA A 17 -4.64 2.58 -15.73
C ALA A 17 -3.60 3.67 -15.38
N MET A 18 -2.53 3.80 -16.17
CA MET A 18 -1.54 4.86 -16.01
C MET A 18 -2.14 6.24 -16.25
N GLU A 19 -2.97 6.41 -17.29
CA GLU A 19 -3.65 7.67 -17.58
C GLU A 19 -4.61 8.07 -16.44
N VAL A 20 -5.38 7.11 -15.90
CA VAL A 20 -6.24 7.36 -14.73
C VAL A 20 -5.41 7.79 -13.51
N TYR A 21 -4.30 7.12 -13.23
CA TYR A 21 -3.39 7.51 -12.16
C TYR A 21 -2.80 8.91 -12.41
N GLY A 22 -2.45 9.21 -13.66
CA GLY A 22 -1.89 10.50 -14.06
C GLY A 22 -2.83 11.68 -13.88
N GLN A 23 -4.16 11.47 -13.92
CA GLN A 23 -5.15 12.56 -13.77
C GLN A 23 -4.99 13.33 -12.45
N PHE A 24 -4.55 12.68 -11.37
CA PHE A 24 -4.30 13.37 -10.12
C PHE A 24 -2.81 13.48 -9.80
N SER A 25 -1.99 12.45 -10.03
CA SER A 25 -0.58 12.45 -9.64
C SER A 25 0.29 13.42 -10.45
N ARG A 26 -0.18 13.83 -11.62
CA ARG A 26 0.48 14.77 -12.54
C ARG A 26 -0.23 16.13 -12.62
N ASN A 27 -1.12 16.41 -11.68
CA ASN A 27 -1.87 17.66 -11.62
C ASN A 27 -1.39 18.50 -10.42
N ASP A 28 -0.80 19.63 -10.70
CA ASP A 28 -0.24 20.54 -9.68
C ASP A 28 -1.29 21.01 -8.67
N ASP A 29 -2.55 21.12 -9.08
CA ASP A 29 -3.64 21.55 -8.19
C ASP A 29 -4.08 20.45 -7.20
N TYR A 30 -3.73 19.19 -7.47
CA TYR A 30 -4.14 18.06 -6.64
C TYR A 30 -3.00 17.50 -5.78
N VAL A 31 -1.77 17.89 -6.04
CA VAL A 31 -0.61 17.39 -5.33
C VAL A 31 0.05 18.49 -4.51
N ALA A 32 0.15 18.29 -3.21
CA ALA A 32 0.85 19.22 -2.34
C ALA A 32 2.32 19.35 -2.77
N GLY A 33 2.76 20.55 -3.11
CA GLY A 33 4.08 20.83 -3.69
C GLY A 33 4.17 20.62 -5.20
N GLY A 34 3.04 20.37 -5.89
CA GLY A 34 2.97 20.13 -7.33
C GLY A 34 3.37 18.71 -7.74
N ALA A 35 3.10 18.36 -9.00
CA ALA A 35 3.35 17.01 -9.55
C ALA A 35 4.80 16.54 -9.41
N SER A 36 5.77 17.45 -9.52
CA SER A 36 7.19 17.13 -9.35
C SER A 36 7.56 16.64 -7.94
N SER A 37 6.74 16.98 -6.93
CA SER A 37 6.95 16.52 -5.55
C SER A 37 6.68 15.03 -5.37
N VAL A 38 5.89 14.41 -6.24
CA VAL A 38 5.56 12.97 -6.19
C VAL A 38 6.83 12.10 -6.22
N ALA A 39 7.80 12.46 -7.06
CA ALA A 39 9.04 11.72 -7.22
C ALA A 39 10.12 12.08 -6.18
N THR A 40 9.98 13.19 -5.48
CA THR A 40 11.03 13.74 -4.61
C THR A 40 10.69 13.70 -3.12
N THR A 41 9.40 13.58 -2.76
CA THR A 41 8.96 13.52 -1.36
C THR A 41 9.01 12.09 -0.85
N SER A 42 9.71 11.86 0.25
CA SER A 42 9.75 10.54 0.88
C SER A 42 8.34 10.14 1.39
N PHE A 43 8.05 8.85 1.41
CA PHE A 43 6.75 8.35 1.89
C PHE A 43 6.47 8.73 3.35
N GLY A 44 7.51 8.87 4.18
CA GLY A 44 7.38 9.26 5.59
C GLY A 44 7.16 10.77 5.79
N ASP A 45 7.52 11.59 4.80
CA ASP A 45 7.32 13.04 4.83
C ASP A 45 6.00 13.46 4.17
N ALA A 46 5.51 12.67 3.23
CA ALA A 46 4.30 12.98 2.47
C ALA A 46 3.06 13.30 3.33
N PRO A 47 2.78 12.61 4.47
CA PRO A 47 1.61 12.92 5.29
C PRO A 47 1.74 14.20 6.13
N LYS A 48 2.93 14.78 6.27
CA LYS A 48 3.15 15.96 7.15
C LYS A 48 2.30 17.17 6.77
N GLY A 49 1.98 17.30 5.48
CA GLY A 49 1.11 18.36 4.98
C GLY A 49 -0.31 18.35 5.55
N LEU A 50 -0.81 17.20 6.03
CA LEU A 50 -2.11 17.10 6.72
C LEU A 50 -2.13 17.92 8.03
N PHE A 51 -0.98 18.02 8.69
CA PHE A 51 -0.82 18.57 10.04
C PHE A 51 -0.13 19.95 10.04
N SER A 52 0.15 20.54 8.88
CA SER A 52 0.66 21.90 8.79
C SER A 52 -0.44 22.93 9.07
N SER A 53 -0.06 24.16 9.46
CA SER A 53 -1.01 25.24 9.69
C SER A 53 -0.65 26.46 8.82
N PRO A 54 -1.45 26.79 7.79
CA PRO A 54 -2.61 26.02 7.31
C PRO A 54 -2.21 24.67 6.73
N ALA A 55 -3.16 23.72 6.70
CA ALA A 55 -2.93 22.42 6.08
C ALA A 55 -2.60 22.56 4.59
N SER A 56 -1.52 21.95 4.14
CA SER A 56 -1.09 21.99 2.74
C SER A 56 -1.68 20.85 1.90
N CYS A 57 -2.26 19.85 2.54
CA CYS A 57 -3.08 18.83 1.88
C CYS A 57 -4.21 18.37 2.81
N MET A 58 -5.27 17.80 2.24
CA MET A 58 -6.47 17.38 2.98
C MET A 58 -6.59 15.86 3.07
N MET A 59 -5.93 15.14 2.21
CA MET A 59 -6.00 13.68 2.13
C MET A 59 -4.63 13.10 1.79
N HIS A 60 -4.37 11.91 2.31
CA HIS A 60 -3.18 11.14 1.99
C HIS A 60 -3.57 9.68 1.83
N ARG A 61 -3.14 9.05 0.74
CA ARG A 61 -3.36 7.61 0.51
C ARG A 61 -2.10 6.85 0.87
N GLN A 62 -2.21 5.92 1.82
CA GLN A 62 -1.10 5.06 2.25
C GLN A 62 -1.62 3.79 2.93
N ALA A 63 -0.74 2.89 3.31
CA ALA A 63 -1.04 1.69 4.08
C ALA A 63 -1.17 1.96 5.59
N SER A 64 -1.62 0.97 6.33
CA SER A 64 -1.95 1.05 7.77
C SER A 64 -0.79 1.48 8.69
N PHE A 65 0.45 1.38 8.23
CA PHE A 65 1.64 1.77 9.01
C PHE A 65 1.85 3.29 9.08
N ILE A 66 1.22 4.07 8.21
CA ILE A 66 1.56 5.49 8.02
C ILE A 66 1.39 6.36 9.28
N PRO A 67 0.48 6.08 10.22
CA PRO A 67 0.38 6.87 11.45
C PRO A 67 1.68 6.93 12.27
N ALA A 68 2.55 5.92 12.15
CA ALA A 68 3.86 5.94 12.80
C ALA A 68 4.79 7.06 12.31
N PHE A 69 4.50 7.65 11.14
CA PHE A 69 5.23 8.77 10.53
C PHE A 69 4.55 10.13 10.73
N PHE A 70 3.41 10.16 11.40
CA PHE A 70 2.75 11.41 11.78
C PHE A 70 3.54 12.17 12.85
N PRO A 71 3.38 13.48 12.99
CA PRO A 71 4.14 14.29 13.96
C PRO A 71 4.10 13.75 15.40
N LYS A 72 2.94 13.25 15.83
CA LYS A 72 2.72 12.65 17.17
C LYS A 72 2.68 11.11 17.12
N LYS A 73 3.26 10.49 16.08
CA LYS A 73 3.41 9.03 15.92
C LYS A 73 2.10 8.23 16.04
N GLY A 74 1.00 8.79 15.51
CA GLY A 74 -0.30 8.14 15.46
C GLY A 74 -1.25 8.52 16.61
N GLU A 75 -0.83 9.36 17.56
CA GLU A 75 -1.72 9.94 18.57
C GLU A 75 -2.85 10.72 17.90
N GLU A 76 -2.58 11.32 16.73
CA GLU A 76 -3.56 12.05 15.93
C GLU A 76 -4.77 11.19 15.54
N VAL A 77 -4.55 9.91 15.31
CA VAL A 77 -5.63 8.95 15.00
C VAL A 77 -6.39 8.57 16.27
N ALA A 78 -5.68 8.39 17.39
CA ALA A 78 -6.29 8.06 18.69
C ALA A 78 -7.16 9.20 19.22
N THR A 79 -6.76 10.46 18.99
CA THR A 79 -7.49 11.66 19.43
C THR A 79 -8.55 12.15 18.45
N GLY A 80 -8.62 11.56 17.24
CA GLY A 80 -9.56 11.97 16.19
C GLY A 80 -9.13 13.23 15.42
N GLU A 81 -7.87 13.67 15.55
CA GLU A 81 -7.29 14.75 14.74
C GLU A 81 -7.12 14.28 13.28
N ALA A 82 -6.86 13.00 13.09
CA ALA A 82 -6.87 12.33 11.80
C ALA A 82 -7.76 11.08 11.85
N ASP A 83 -8.49 10.80 10.78
CA ASP A 83 -9.24 9.57 10.58
C ASP A 83 -8.93 9.00 9.20
N PHE A 84 -9.45 7.82 8.92
CA PHE A 84 -9.28 7.20 7.61
C PHE A 84 -10.63 6.72 7.08
N PHE A 85 -10.70 6.56 5.77
CA PHE A 85 -11.82 5.92 5.09
C PHE A 85 -11.33 4.88 4.09
N TYR A 86 -12.17 3.89 3.84
CA TYR A 86 -11.90 2.91 2.79
C TYR A 86 -11.85 3.62 1.43
N PHE A 87 -10.86 3.27 0.60
CA PHE A 87 -10.72 3.88 -0.72
C PHE A 87 -12.00 3.69 -1.54
N PRO A 88 -12.59 4.75 -2.10
CA PRO A 88 -13.87 4.67 -2.80
C PRO A 88 -13.83 3.65 -3.93
N PRO A 89 -14.90 2.85 -4.12
CA PRO A 89 -14.97 1.90 -5.21
C PRO A 89 -15.01 2.63 -6.56
N TYR A 90 -14.37 2.05 -7.57
CA TYR A 90 -14.48 2.54 -8.93
C TYR A 90 -15.89 2.24 -9.45
N ALA A 91 -16.70 3.27 -9.66
CA ALA A 91 -18.15 3.14 -9.88
C ALA A 91 -18.57 2.29 -11.09
N SER A 92 -17.70 2.22 -12.12
CA SER A 92 -17.94 1.42 -13.33
C SER A 92 -17.57 -0.06 -13.19
N ALA A 93 -16.96 -0.46 -12.08
CA ALA A 93 -16.49 -1.83 -11.87
C ALA A 93 -17.13 -2.43 -10.61
N ASN A 94 -17.84 -3.54 -10.77
CA ASN A 94 -18.38 -4.30 -9.64
C ASN A 94 -17.29 -5.16 -9.00
N LEU A 95 -16.41 -4.53 -8.21
CA LEU A 95 -15.23 -5.16 -7.62
C LEU A 95 -15.47 -5.76 -6.23
N GLY A 96 -16.67 -5.58 -5.65
CA GLY A 96 -16.93 -5.94 -4.25
C GLY A 96 -16.13 -5.04 -3.30
N ASN A 97 -15.52 -5.65 -2.26
CA ASN A 97 -14.69 -4.96 -1.27
C ASN A 97 -13.22 -5.41 -1.41
N PRO A 98 -12.48 -4.97 -2.44
CA PRO A 98 -11.09 -5.36 -2.64
C PRO A 98 -10.18 -4.63 -1.66
N VAL A 99 -9.16 -5.32 -1.15
CA VAL A 99 -8.08 -4.72 -0.37
C VAL A 99 -6.76 -4.92 -1.11
N LEU A 100 -6.03 -3.84 -1.30
CA LEU A 100 -4.62 -3.86 -1.69
C LEU A 100 -3.78 -3.86 -0.42
N GLY A 101 -2.85 -4.78 -0.31
CA GLY A 101 -1.97 -4.85 0.83
C GLY A 101 -0.68 -5.58 0.54
N ALA A 102 0.25 -5.42 1.44
CA ALA A 102 1.45 -6.23 1.56
C ALA A 102 1.55 -6.75 2.99
N GLY A 103 2.44 -7.67 3.25
CA GLY A 103 2.58 -8.24 4.59
C GLY A 103 4.02 -8.60 4.91
N THR A 104 4.33 -8.60 6.19
CA THR A 104 5.58 -9.18 6.68
C THR A 104 5.49 -10.70 6.60
N LEU A 105 6.39 -11.30 5.84
CA LEU A 105 6.48 -12.75 5.68
C LEU A 105 7.58 -13.30 6.59
N TRP A 106 7.23 -14.32 7.36
CA TRP A 106 8.17 -15.06 8.18
C TRP A 106 8.68 -16.27 7.42
N THR A 107 9.99 -16.36 7.23
CA THR A 107 10.63 -17.46 6.51
C THR A 107 11.52 -18.27 7.44
N MET A 108 11.33 -19.60 7.43
CA MET A 108 12.20 -20.52 8.17
C MET A 108 13.44 -20.83 7.34
N THR A 109 14.60 -20.31 7.74
CA THR A 109 15.89 -20.57 7.08
C THR A 109 16.61 -21.78 7.64
N LYS A 110 16.30 -22.17 8.89
CA LYS A 110 16.83 -23.37 9.53
C LYS A 110 15.75 -24.07 10.34
N GLU A 111 15.51 -25.32 10.04
CA GLU A 111 14.56 -26.14 10.78
C GLU A 111 15.16 -26.62 12.10
N SER A 112 14.40 -26.47 13.19
CA SER A 112 14.69 -26.99 14.51
C SER A 112 13.39 -27.14 15.32
N PRO A 113 13.37 -27.93 16.41
CA PRO A 113 12.19 -27.99 17.30
C PRO A 113 11.78 -26.61 17.83
N ALA A 114 12.73 -25.74 18.15
CA ALA A 114 12.48 -24.39 18.64
C ALA A 114 11.85 -23.50 17.53
N THR A 115 12.37 -23.56 16.31
CA THR A 115 11.82 -22.80 15.18
C THR A 115 10.40 -23.26 14.86
N ARG A 116 10.15 -24.58 14.86
CA ARG A 116 8.79 -25.12 14.65
C ARG A 116 7.82 -24.63 15.75
N ALA A 117 8.24 -24.65 17.01
CA ALA A 117 7.42 -24.18 18.14
C ALA A 117 7.09 -22.69 17.99
N PHE A 118 8.07 -21.88 17.58
CA PHE A 118 7.86 -20.45 17.31
C PHE A 118 6.84 -20.22 16.18
N PHE A 119 6.99 -20.89 15.04
CA PHE A 119 6.04 -20.74 13.94
C PHE A 119 4.64 -21.22 14.31
N LYS A 120 4.55 -22.30 15.08
CA LYS A 120 3.25 -22.77 15.60
C LYS A 120 2.61 -21.71 16.50
N PHE A 121 3.37 -21.14 17.44
CA PHE A 121 2.88 -20.05 18.31
C PHE A 121 2.42 -18.85 17.47
N MET A 122 3.23 -18.41 16.49
CA MET A 122 2.88 -17.29 15.61
C MET A 122 1.68 -17.55 14.69
N SER A 123 1.25 -18.79 14.54
CA SER A 123 0.03 -19.14 13.81
C SER A 123 -1.24 -19.16 14.67
N GLU A 124 -1.13 -18.92 15.97
CA GLU A 124 -2.28 -18.91 16.90
C GLU A 124 -2.87 -17.50 17.04
N ALA A 125 -4.20 -17.39 17.18
CA ALA A 125 -4.90 -16.12 17.34
C ALA A 125 -4.38 -15.30 18.53
N SER A 126 -4.11 -15.96 19.64
CA SER A 126 -3.62 -15.33 20.89
C SER A 126 -2.28 -14.59 20.72
N ALA A 127 -1.40 -15.10 19.87
CA ALA A 127 -0.14 -14.40 19.55
C ALA A 127 -0.38 -13.08 18.82
N HIS A 128 -1.37 -13.06 17.92
CA HIS A 128 -1.76 -11.86 17.19
C HIS A 128 -2.45 -10.84 18.08
N GLU A 129 -3.33 -11.28 18.97
CA GLU A 129 -4.08 -10.40 19.88
C GLU A 129 -3.16 -9.59 20.80
N ALA A 130 -2.10 -10.22 21.35
CA ALA A 130 -1.11 -9.52 22.14
C ALA A 130 -0.37 -8.41 21.34
N TRP A 131 -0.22 -8.61 20.04
CA TRP A 131 0.40 -7.63 19.15
C TRP A 131 -0.56 -6.52 18.74
N MET A 132 -1.83 -6.86 18.49
CA MET A 132 -2.89 -5.90 18.15
C MET A 132 -3.08 -4.83 19.25
N GLN A 133 -2.91 -5.21 20.50
CA GLN A 133 -2.97 -4.31 21.66
C GLN A 133 -1.88 -3.23 21.67
N GLN A 134 -0.77 -3.44 20.95
CA GLN A 134 0.32 -2.47 20.87
C GLN A 134 0.08 -1.35 19.82
N GLY A 135 -0.99 -1.45 19.02
CA GLY A 135 -1.45 -0.36 18.18
C GLY A 135 -0.74 -0.17 16.83
N THR A 136 0.15 -1.09 16.42
CA THR A 136 0.95 -0.96 15.18
C THR A 136 0.79 -2.12 14.20
N PHE A 137 -0.06 -3.08 14.50
CA PHE A 137 -0.16 -4.34 13.79
C PHE A 137 -1.59 -4.60 13.31
N LEU A 138 -1.76 -4.99 12.06
CA LEU A 138 -3.00 -5.56 11.52
C LEU A 138 -2.81 -7.05 11.31
N THR A 139 -3.69 -7.85 11.92
CA THR A 139 -3.61 -9.30 11.79
C THR A 139 -4.22 -9.79 10.48
N ALA A 140 -3.57 -10.76 9.85
CA ALA A 140 -4.14 -11.58 8.78
C ALA A 140 -4.92 -12.79 9.33
N HIS A 141 -4.88 -13.05 10.64
CA HIS A 141 -5.50 -14.21 11.27
C HIS A 141 -7.01 -13.99 11.43
N LYS A 142 -7.84 -14.70 10.66
CA LYS A 142 -9.30 -14.53 10.66
C LYS A 142 -10.00 -14.93 11.97
N GLY A 143 -9.35 -15.70 12.82
CA GLY A 143 -9.89 -16.14 14.12
C GLY A 143 -9.47 -15.24 15.28
N ALA A 144 -8.71 -14.16 15.06
CA ALA A 144 -8.33 -13.25 16.13
C ALA A 144 -9.53 -12.37 16.54
N ASP A 145 -9.64 -12.07 17.83
CA ASP A 145 -10.67 -11.16 18.33
C ASP A 145 -10.30 -9.71 18.00
N LEU A 146 -11.06 -9.11 17.07
CA LEU A 146 -10.85 -7.72 16.66
C LEU A 146 -11.07 -6.71 17.80
N SER A 147 -11.68 -7.11 18.91
CA SER A 147 -11.80 -6.25 20.10
C SER A 147 -10.45 -6.01 20.79
N ALA A 148 -9.44 -6.82 20.50
CA ALA A 148 -8.07 -6.64 20.98
C ALA A 148 -7.34 -5.45 20.36
N TYR A 149 -7.83 -4.85 19.30
CA TYR A 149 -7.21 -3.65 18.74
C TYR A 149 -7.25 -2.47 19.70
N ALA A 150 -6.13 -1.78 19.82
CA ALA A 150 -5.92 -0.69 20.78
C ALA A 150 -6.82 0.54 20.52
N THR A 151 -7.23 0.76 19.26
CA THR A 151 -8.04 1.92 18.88
C THR A 151 -9.21 1.55 17.98
N PRO A 152 -10.32 2.33 17.99
CA PRO A 152 -11.44 2.14 17.05
C PRO A 152 -11.01 2.17 15.58
N ALA A 153 -10.06 3.03 15.23
CA ALA A 153 -9.55 3.14 13.87
C ALA A 153 -8.84 1.85 13.42
N LEU A 154 -7.97 1.28 14.26
CA LEU A 154 -7.33 -0.01 13.97
C LEU A 154 -8.32 -1.16 13.87
N ARG A 155 -9.34 -1.18 14.75
CA ARG A 155 -10.41 -2.17 14.65
C ARG A 155 -11.14 -2.07 13.31
N LYS A 156 -11.51 -0.87 12.89
CA LYS A 156 -12.17 -0.63 11.60
C LYS A 156 -11.29 -1.07 10.42
N GLN A 157 -9.97 -0.85 10.49
CA GLN A 157 -9.02 -1.36 9.49
C GLN A 157 -8.97 -2.90 9.48
N GLY A 158 -8.94 -3.51 10.66
CA GLY A 158 -8.99 -4.97 10.81
C GLY A 158 -10.29 -5.57 10.26
N GLU A 159 -11.43 -4.92 10.49
CA GLU A 159 -12.73 -5.31 9.92
C GLU A 159 -12.75 -5.22 8.39
N ILE A 160 -12.19 -4.14 7.81
CA ILE A 160 -12.04 -3.99 6.35
C ILE A 160 -11.21 -5.15 5.78
N LEU A 161 -10.08 -5.45 6.40
CA LEU A 161 -9.21 -6.55 5.96
C LEU A 161 -9.90 -7.91 6.08
N SER A 162 -10.56 -8.18 7.21
CA SER A 162 -11.22 -9.47 7.48
C SER A 162 -12.43 -9.72 6.57
N ASN A 163 -13.14 -8.65 6.19
CA ASN A 163 -14.32 -8.68 5.31
C ASN A 163 -13.98 -8.49 3.83
N ALA A 164 -12.69 -8.40 3.47
CA ALA A 164 -12.29 -8.23 2.09
C ALA A 164 -12.78 -9.40 1.22
N THR A 165 -13.47 -9.08 0.13
CA THR A 165 -13.92 -10.07 -0.86
C THR A 165 -12.78 -10.50 -1.78
N THR A 166 -11.79 -9.64 -1.93
CA THR A 166 -10.58 -9.88 -2.73
C THR A 166 -9.39 -9.21 -2.05
N PHE A 167 -8.34 -9.96 -1.80
CA PHE A 167 -7.05 -9.41 -1.40
C PHE A 167 -6.12 -9.40 -2.61
N ARG A 168 -5.54 -8.23 -2.91
CA ARG A 168 -4.48 -8.09 -3.92
C ARG A 168 -3.18 -7.74 -3.22
N PHE A 169 -2.20 -8.64 -3.35
CA PHE A 169 -0.86 -8.34 -2.88
C PHE A 169 -0.24 -7.23 -3.73
N ASP A 170 0.65 -6.43 -3.15
CA ASP A 170 1.34 -5.35 -3.86
C ASP A 170 1.99 -5.91 -5.13
N ALA A 171 1.69 -5.28 -6.24
CA ALA A 171 2.04 -5.83 -7.54
C ALA A 171 3.56 -5.78 -7.80
N SER A 172 4.24 -4.76 -7.33
CA SER A 172 5.69 -4.64 -7.47
C SER A 172 6.44 -5.74 -6.72
N ASP A 173 5.91 -6.17 -5.57
CA ASP A 173 6.46 -7.28 -4.78
C ASP A 173 6.23 -8.65 -5.41
N LEU A 174 5.28 -8.77 -6.33
CA LEU A 174 4.99 -9.99 -7.08
C LEU A 174 5.83 -10.13 -8.37
N MET A 175 6.50 -9.07 -8.78
CA MET A 175 7.37 -9.07 -9.96
C MET A 175 8.79 -9.54 -9.60
N PRO A 176 9.57 -10.04 -10.56
CA PRO A 176 11.00 -10.20 -10.38
C PRO A 176 11.63 -8.88 -9.91
N GLY A 177 12.63 -8.93 -9.02
CA GLY A 177 13.23 -7.73 -8.42
C GLY A 177 13.77 -6.73 -9.45
N ALA A 178 14.31 -7.21 -10.58
CA ALA A 178 14.77 -6.35 -11.67
C ALA A 178 13.63 -5.54 -12.31
N ILE A 179 12.41 -6.06 -12.27
CA ILE A 179 11.21 -5.39 -12.77
C ILE A 179 10.56 -4.56 -11.67
N GLY A 180 10.08 -5.19 -10.59
CA GLY A 180 9.27 -4.53 -9.57
C GLY A 180 10.02 -3.40 -8.84
N ALA A 181 11.17 -3.71 -8.26
CA ALA A 181 12.03 -2.75 -7.58
C ALA A 181 12.96 -1.97 -8.52
N GLY A 182 13.16 -2.46 -9.75
CA GLY A 182 13.99 -1.84 -10.78
C GLY A 182 13.19 -1.02 -11.77
N ALA A 183 12.91 -1.59 -12.93
CA ALA A 183 12.33 -0.87 -14.07
C ALA A 183 10.98 -0.23 -13.76
N PHE A 184 10.06 -0.97 -13.10
CA PHE A 184 8.74 -0.43 -12.74
C PHE A 184 8.86 0.80 -11.84
N TRP A 185 9.69 0.71 -10.78
CA TRP A 185 9.89 1.84 -9.86
C TRP A 185 10.45 3.07 -10.57
N SER A 186 11.54 2.92 -11.31
CA SER A 186 12.20 4.03 -11.99
C SER A 186 11.33 4.66 -13.06
N GLU A 187 10.67 3.84 -13.88
CA GLU A 187 9.85 4.33 -14.98
C GLU A 187 8.55 4.99 -14.49
N MET A 188 7.92 4.47 -13.43
CA MET A 188 6.76 5.14 -12.82
C MET A 188 7.15 6.46 -12.12
N THR A 189 8.36 6.56 -11.60
CA THR A 189 8.92 7.83 -11.10
C THR A 189 9.12 8.82 -12.26
N ASN A 190 9.64 8.37 -13.40
CA ASN A 190 9.77 9.20 -14.62
C ASN A 190 8.39 9.63 -15.15
N PHE A 191 7.39 8.72 -15.11
CA PHE A 191 6.02 9.04 -15.47
C PHE A 191 5.45 10.16 -14.59
N ALA A 192 5.63 10.08 -13.28
CA ALA A 192 5.20 11.13 -12.35
C ALA A 192 5.90 12.48 -12.66
N ASN A 193 7.14 12.44 -13.15
CA ASN A 193 7.91 13.63 -13.57
C ASN A 193 7.62 14.11 -15.00
N GLY A 194 6.64 13.53 -15.68
CA GLY A 194 6.17 14.05 -16.97
C GLY A 194 6.50 13.18 -18.19
N GLN A 195 7.18 12.03 -18.04
CA GLN A 195 7.35 11.07 -19.13
C GLN A 195 5.97 10.58 -19.61
N ASP A 196 5.78 10.42 -20.89
CA ASP A 196 4.51 9.92 -21.43
C ASP A 196 4.26 8.44 -21.07
N ALA A 197 2.97 8.07 -20.98
CA ALA A 197 2.56 6.74 -20.55
C ALA A 197 3.07 5.63 -21.48
N LYS A 198 3.09 5.89 -22.78
CA LYS A 198 3.54 4.90 -23.77
C LYS A 198 5.03 4.60 -23.62
N THR A 199 5.86 5.63 -23.57
CA THR A 199 7.31 5.47 -23.36
C THR A 199 7.61 4.76 -22.05
N THR A 200 6.94 5.16 -20.96
CA THR A 200 7.07 4.51 -19.65
C THR A 200 6.74 3.02 -19.74
N ALA A 201 5.62 2.68 -20.34
CA ALA A 201 5.15 1.30 -20.45
C ALA A 201 6.03 0.46 -21.38
N ASP A 202 6.49 1.03 -22.50
CA ASP A 202 7.42 0.36 -23.42
C ASP A 202 8.76 0.05 -22.76
N ASN A 203 9.29 0.98 -21.95
CA ASN A 203 10.54 0.75 -21.21
C ASN A 203 10.41 -0.37 -20.16
N ILE A 204 9.28 -0.42 -19.45
CA ILE A 204 9.01 -1.51 -18.48
C ILE A 204 8.84 -2.83 -19.23
N GLN A 205 8.13 -2.84 -20.37
CA GLN A 205 7.99 -4.05 -21.18
C GLN A 205 9.32 -4.53 -21.71
N ALA A 206 10.17 -3.64 -22.22
CA ALA A 206 11.50 -4.00 -22.69
C ALA A 206 12.38 -4.62 -21.58
N ALA A 207 12.23 -4.18 -20.34
CA ALA A 207 12.90 -4.80 -19.21
C ALA A 207 12.37 -6.23 -18.92
N TRP A 208 11.05 -6.46 -19.09
CA TRP A 208 10.46 -7.79 -19.01
C TRP A 208 10.99 -8.72 -20.11
N ASP A 209 11.10 -8.21 -21.31
CA ASP A 209 11.55 -8.99 -22.48
C ASP A 209 13.05 -9.36 -22.39
N ALA A 210 13.78 -8.72 -21.48
CA ALA A 210 15.22 -8.94 -21.27
C ALA A 210 15.58 -9.99 -20.21
N ILE A 211 14.56 -10.57 -19.50
CA ILE A 211 14.78 -11.60 -18.45
C ILE A 211 14.10 -12.96 -18.82
#